data_3b7f433873abbf6ecbd992f58c1508b2
#
_entry.id   3b7f433873abbf6ecbd992f58c1508b2
#
_cell.length_a   1.000
_cell.length_b   1.000
_cell.length_c   1.000
_cell.angle_alpha   90.00
_cell.angle_beta   90.00
_cell.angle_gamma   90.00
#
_symmetry.space_group_name_H-M   'P 1'
#
loop_
_entity.id
_entity.type
_entity.pdbx_description
1 polymer ?
#
loop_
_entity_poly.entity_id
_entity_poly.type
_entity_poly.pdbx_seq_one_letter_code
_entity_poly.pdbx_strand_id
1 'polypeptide(L)'
;MDKPVPVLNQSSSQSLSRFILLLMTAAIAATAANLYYNQPILPLIGHEFHLTDSQLGSIPALTQFGYAFALLFLSPLGDSIARRRLIGILSCLLVAACVFAAISPSLPVLLLSVFLIGVSANITQQLIPFAASMVSPENKGATLGTLMMGLTIGILLSRTLSGFVGEQFGWRSVFVMSAALAAIFGVLLRVFLPTNTPHTTLRYFPLIKSSLSLFIKHKSLQKFTLTGAFWFASFNVLWATLAIYVSDAPFNYNAQQAGLFGVIALAGVIGAKSSGKWVNKLGSKTLVMIALALAATGFTITGLFAGNLVSLIVGIILIDFAVFSAQVANQVRVFSIDPAAQSRINGIYMLGYYTGGALGSMAGVKAFALYQWPGVVVVSIVFIIISAIFNAFAKK
;
A
#
# COMPACT_ATOMS: atom_id res chain seq x y z
N MET A 1 -51.23 -14.05 -30.11
CA MET A 1 -51.20 -14.47 -28.69
C MET A 1 -49.72 -14.62 -28.30
N ASP A 2 -49.12 -13.48 -27.91
CA ASP A 2 -47.73 -13.47 -27.46
C ASP A 2 -47.68 -13.93 -25.99
N LYS A 3 -46.93 -14.98 -25.73
CA LYS A 3 -46.61 -15.39 -24.34
C LYS A 3 -45.63 -14.40 -23.72
N PRO A 4 -45.87 -13.90 -22.51
CA PRO A 4 -44.95 -13.03 -21.84
C PRO A 4 -43.65 -13.80 -21.51
N VAL A 5 -42.51 -13.23 -21.90
CA VAL A 5 -41.17 -13.68 -21.51
C VAL A 5 -41.06 -13.57 -19.97
N PRO A 6 -40.65 -14.62 -19.26
CA PRO A 6 -40.49 -14.55 -17.83
C PRO A 6 -39.38 -13.53 -17.48
N VAL A 7 -39.76 -12.48 -16.78
CA VAL A 7 -38.83 -11.55 -16.12
C VAL A 7 -38.01 -12.36 -15.14
N LEU A 8 -36.75 -12.59 -15.50
CA LEU A 8 -35.76 -13.18 -14.60
C LEU A 8 -35.73 -12.37 -13.29
N ASN A 9 -36.12 -13.00 -12.21
CA ASN A 9 -36.04 -12.51 -10.86
C ASN A 9 -34.73 -11.76 -10.65
N GLN A 10 -34.83 -10.46 -10.40
CA GLN A 10 -33.76 -9.67 -9.80
C GLN A 10 -33.38 -10.34 -8.49
N SER A 11 -32.24 -11.01 -8.49
CA SER A 11 -31.65 -11.58 -7.29
C SER A 11 -31.64 -10.49 -6.21
N SER A 12 -32.34 -10.77 -5.11
CA SER A 12 -32.41 -9.98 -3.91
C SER A 12 -31.00 -9.46 -3.59
N SER A 13 -30.79 -8.16 -3.68
CA SER A 13 -29.59 -7.49 -3.20
C SER A 13 -29.50 -7.73 -1.71
N GLN A 14 -28.79 -8.78 -1.30
CA GLN A 14 -28.46 -8.98 0.11
C GLN A 14 -27.62 -7.78 0.50
N SER A 15 -28.18 -6.89 1.30
CA SER A 15 -27.43 -5.77 1.86
C SER A 15 -26.27 -6.33 2.66
N LEU A 16 -25.06 -5.90 2.34
CA LEU A 16 -23.85 -6.27 3.09
C LEU A 16 -24.07 -5.94 4.56
N SER A 17 -24.10 -6.96 5.44
CA SER A 17 -24.35 -6.71 6.86
C SER A 17 -23.25 -5.82 7.42
N ARG A 18 -23.57 -4.95 8.38
CA ARG A 18 -22.58 -4.10 9.07
C ARG A 18 -21.44 -4.91 9.67
N PHE A 19 -21.74 -6.10 10.18
CA PHE A 19 -20.75 -7.01 10.72
C PHE A 19 -19.73 -7.46 9.64
N ILE A 20 -20.21 -7.89 8.47
CA ILE A 20 -19.34 -8.33 7.37
C ILE A 20 -18.50 -7.15 6.86
N LEU A 21 -19.08 -5.96 6.73
CA LEU A 21 -18.34 -4.76 6.34
C LEU A 21 -17.22 -4.43 7.33
N LEU A 22 -17.49 -4.45 8.62
CA LEU A 22 -16.49 -4.20 9.66
C LEU A 22 -15.41 -5.29 9.69
N LEU A 23 -15.80 -6.56 9.53
CA LEU A 23 -14.86 -7.67 9.43
C LEU A 23 -13.93 -7.50 8.24
N MET A 24 -14.46 -7.19 7.05
CA MET A 24 -13.65 -6.93 5.85
C MET A 24 -12.74 -5.71 6.06
N THR A 25 -13.22 -4.66 6.70
CA THR A 25 -12.43 -3.45 7.00
C THR A 25 -11.26 -3.77 7.93
N ALA A 26 -11.50 -4.52 9.01
CA ALA A 26 -10.45 -4.94 9.94
C ALA A 26 -9.46 -5.90 9.28
N ALA A 27 -9.93 -6.83 8.46
CA ALA A 27 -9.07 -7.74 7.71
C ALA A 27 -8.20 -7.00 6.68
N ILE A 28 -8.72 -5.99 6.01
CA ILE A 28 -7.97 -5.11 5.11
C ILE A 28 -6.88 -4.37 5.90
N ALA A 29 -7.22 -3.80 7.05
CA ALA A 29 -6.25 -3.12 7.90
C ALA A 29 -5.11 -4.05 8.33
N ALA A 30 -5.46 -5.22 8.88
CA ALA A 30 -4.48 -6.22 9.32
C ALA A 30 -3.61 -6.76 8.19
N THR A 31 -4.18 -6.97 7.00
CA THR A 31 -3.44 -7.49 5.84
C THR A 31 -2.51 -6.45 5.25
N ALA A 32 -3.00 -5.22 5.04
CA ALA A 32 -2.21 -4.13 4.49
C ALA A 32 -1.04 -3.73 5.41
N ALA A 33 -1.23 -3.84 6.72
CA ALA A 33 -0.20 -3.59 7.73
C ALA A 33 1.08 -4.42 7.49
N ASN A 34 0.95 -5.61 6.92
CA ASN A 34 2.08 -6.50 6.63
C ASN A 34 3.11 -5.92 5.66
N LEU A 35 2.71 -4.99 4.83
CA LEU A 35 3.64 -4.31 3.90
C LEU A 35 4.58 -3.33 4.62
N TYR A 36 4.27 -2.98 5.87
CA TYR A 36 4.94 -1.89 6.59
C TYR A 36 5.49 -2.28 7.97
N TYR A 37 5.13 -3.47 8.49
CA TYR A 37 5.61 -3.94 9.80
C TYR A 37 7.13 -4.01 9.92
N ASN A 38 7.83 -4.27 8.82
CA ASN A 38 9.30 -4.40 8.82
C ASN A 38 10.02 -3.06 9.02
N GLN A 39 9.40 -1.90 8.72
CA GLN A 39 10.09 -0.62 8.69
C GLN A 39 10.66 -0.17 10.06
N PRO A 40 9.91 -0.14 11.18
CA PRO A 40 10.45 0.29 12.46
C PRO A 40 11.45 -0.69 13.09
N ILE A 41 11.39 -1.96 12.70
CA ILE A 41 12.21 -3.03 13.27
C ILE A 41 13.48 -3.33 12.44
N LEU A 42 13.75 -2.54 11.38
CA LEU A 42 14.94 -2.72 10.56
C LEU A 42 16.25 -2.66 11.37
N PRO A 43 16.44 -1.72 12.33
CA PRO A 43 17.64 -1.72 13.16
C PRO A 43 17.82 -2.99 13.99
N LEU A 44 16.71 -3.54 14.54
CA LEU A 44 16.76 -4.78 15.33
C LEU A 44 17.19 -5.99 14.48
N ILE A 45 16.66 -6.07 13.23
CA ILE A 45 17.05 -7.11 12.27
C ILE A 45 18.52 -6.92 11.86
N GLY A 46 18.92 -5.69 11.61
CA GLY A 46 20.28 -5.34 11.22
C GLY A 46 21.31 -5.73 12.27
N HIS A 47 21.00 -5.46 13.53
CA HIS A 47 21.87 -5.83 14.65
C HIS A 47 22.05 -7.35 14.76
N GLU A 48 20.97 -8.13 14.64
CA GLU A 48 21.06 -9.58 14.79
C GLU A 48 21.79 -10.29 13.64
N PHE A 49 21.56 -9.85 12.41
CA PHE A 49 22.19 -10.45 11.23
C PHE A 49 23.50 -9.74 10.82
N HIS A 50 23.96 -8.75 11.58
CA HIS A 50 25.15 -7.93 11.28
C HIS A 50 25.10 -7.33 9.86
N LEU A 51 23.94 -6.76 9.49
CA LEU A 51 23.71 -6.22 8.15
C LEU A 51 24.27 -4.82 8.01
N THR A 52 24.75 -4.52 6.82
CA THR A 52 25.03 -3.14 6.43
C THR A 52 23.71 -2.39 6.16
N ASP A 53 23.72 -1.07 6.30
CA ASP A 53 22.55 -0.23 6.01
C ASP A 53 21.98 -0.52 4.61
N SER A 54 22.83 -0.68 3.60
CA SER A 54 22.38 -0.98 2.23
C SER A 54 21.63 -2.31 2.09
N GLN A 55 21.94 -3.31 2.93
CA GLN A 55 21.24 -4.60 2.93
C GLN A 55 19.87 -4.50 3.59
N LEU A 56 19.69 -3.62 4.59
CA LEU A 56 18.41 -3.40 5.26
C LEU A 56 17.31 -2.96 4.29
N GLY A 57 17.63 -2.13 3.29
CA GLY A 57 16.69 -1.67 2.29
C GLY A 57 16.07 -2.76 1.42
N SER A 58 16.72 -3.94 1.31
CA SER A 58 16.18 -5.08 0.57
C SER A 58 14.91 -5.66 1.21
N ILE A 59 14.75 -5.55 2.53
CA ILE A 59 13.61 -6.10 3.27
C ILE A 59 12.29 -5.41 2.89
N PRO A 60 12.12 -4.08 3.07
CA PRO A 60 10.91 -3.41 2.64
C PRO A 60 10.75 -3.40 1.12
N ALA A 61 11.86 -3.35 0.35
CA ALA A 61 11.79 -3.39 -1.10
C ALA A 61 11.20 -4.69 -1.63
N LEU A 62 11.65 -5.85 -1.13
CA LEU A 62 11.11 -7.14 -1.56
C LEU A 62 9.68 -7.36 -1.10
N THR A 63 9.28 -6.83 0.06
CA THR A 63 7.87 -6.84 0.49
C THR A 63 7.00 -6.07 -0.50
N GLN A 64 7.40 -4.87 -0.88
CA GLN A 64 6.69 -4.04 -1.87
C GLN A 64 6.69 -4.68 -3.27
N PHE A 65 7.82 -5.25 -3.68
CA PHE A 65 7.94 -5.95 -4.96
C PHE A 65 7.08 -7.20 -5.03
N GLY A 66 7.01 -7.99 -3.93
CA GLY A 66 6.10 -9.13 -3.81
C GLY A 66 4.63 -8.72 -3.98
N TYR A 67 4.24 -7.59 -3.38
CA TYR A 67 2.89 -7.05 -3.57
C TYR A 67 2.64 -6.57 -5.00
N ALA A 68 3.59 -5.88 -5.62
CA ALA A 68 3.53 -5.50 -7.03
C ALA A 68 3.40 -6.73 -7.95
N PHE A 69 4.19 -7.78 -7.69
CA PHE A 69 4.07 -9.06 -8.39
C PHE A 69 2.67 -9.64 -8.28
N ALA A 70 2.09 -9.66 -7.08
CA ALA A 70 0.74 -10.17 -6.85
C ALA A 70 -0.34 -9.33 -7.55
N LEU A 71 -0.16 -8.02 -7.67
CA LEU A 71 -1.09 -7.17 -8.41
C LEU A 71 -1.18 -7.55 -9.90
N LEU A 72 -0.07 -7.93 -10.50
CA LEU A 72 -0.06 -8.36 -11.90
C LEU A 72 -0.60 -9.78 -12.07
N PHE A 73 -0.16 -10.71 -11.22
CA PHE A 73 -0.40 -12.14 -11.41
C PHE A 73 -1.57 -12.68 -10.59
N LEU A 74 -1.84 -12.18 -9.38
CA LEU A 74 -2.88 -12.75 -8.53
C LEU A 74 -4.19 -11.95 -8.53
N SER A 75 -4.13 -10.62 -8.73
CA SER A 75 -5.37 -9.83 -8.73
C SER A 75 -6.36 -10.26 -9.82
N PRO A 76 -5.94 -10.60 -11.06
CA PRO A 76 -6.86 -11.10 -12.09
C PRO A 76 -7.50 -12.45 -11.76
N LEU A 77 -6.88 -13.27 -10.89
CA LEU A 77 -7.46 -14.55 -10.47
C LEU A 77 -8.78 -14.38 -9.71
N GLY A 78 -9.00 -13.24 -9.06
CA GLY A 78 -10.26 -12.94 -8.38
C GLY A 78 -11.49 -12.87 -9.28
N ASP A 79 -11.28 -12.71 -10.59
CA ASP A 79 -12.36 -12.73 -11.58
C ASP A 79 -12.62 -14.15 -12.12
N SER A 80 -11.60 -15.04 -12.07
CA SER A 80 -11.65 -16.42 -12.61
C SER A 80 -11.90 -17.49 -11.54
N ILE A 81 -11.59 -17.18 -10.27
CA ILE A 81 -11.74 -18.10 -9.13
C ILE A 81 -12.70 -17.45 -8.12
N ALA A 82 -13.48 -18.27 -7.41
CA ALA A 82 -14.31 -17.77 -6.32
C ALA A 82 -13.45 -16.98 -5.31
N ARG A 83 -13.74 -15.70 -5.12
CA ARG A 83 -12.93 -14.78 -4.29
C ARG A 83 -12.74 -15.30 -2.87
N ARG A 84 -13.79 -15.88 -2.27
CA ARG A 84 -13.69 -16.53 -0.95
C ARG A 84 -12.64 -17.64 -0.91
N ARG A 85 -12.50 -18.45 -1.98
CA ARG A 85 -11.47 -19.50 -2.08
C ARG A 85 -10.08 -18.89 -2.24
N LEU A 86 -9.92 -17.88 -3.09
CA LEU A 86 -8.66 -17.20 -3.32
C LEU A 86 -8.17 -16.50 -2.04
N ILE A 87 -9.06 -15.78 -1.34
CA ILE A 87 -8.76 -15.14 -0.05
C ILE A 87 -8.27 -16.19 0.97
N GLY A 88 -8.94 -17.35 1.06
CA GLY A 88 -8.51 -18.43 1.95
C GLY A 88 -7.10 -18.94 1.63
N ILE A 89 -6.79 -19.17 0.35
CA ILE A 89 -5.45 -19.60 -0.09
C ILE A 89 -4.40 -18.54 0.27
N LEU A 90 -4.66 -17.27 -0.03
CA LEU A 90 -3.75 -16.17 0.29
C LEU A 90 -3.56 -15.99 1.80
N SER A 91 -4.61 -16.22 2.60
CA SER A 91 -4.50 -16.17 4.07
C SER A 91 -3.60 -17.29 4.60
N CYS A 92 -3.74 -18.52 4.11
CA CYS A 92 -2.84 -19.62 4.48
C CYS A 92 -1.39 -19.33 4.07
N LEU A 93 -1.18 -18.78 2.87
CA LEU A 93 0.15 -18.39 2.39
C LEU A 93 0.74 -17.27 3.25
N LEU A 94 -0.07 -16.28 3.66
CA LEU A 94 0.36 -15.19 4.53
C LEU A 94 0.80 -15.72 5.91
N VAL A 95 0.01 -16.62 6.51
CA VAL A 95 0.37 -17.26 7.78
C VAL A 95 1.70 -18.00 7.63
N ALA A 96 1.85 -18.86 6.62
CA ALA A 96 3.08 -19.59 6.38
C ALA A 96 4.28 -18.65 6.18
N ALA A 97 4.13 -17.61 5.34
CA ALA A 97 5.20 -16.65 5.08
C ALA A 97 5.61 -15.87 6.35
N CYS A 98 4.64 -15.49 7.20
CA CYS A 98 4.94 -14.84 8.49
C CYS A 98 5.64 -15.80 9.46
N VAL A 99 5.23 -17.07 9.52
CA VAL A 99 5.93 -18.07 10.33
C VAL A 99 7.36 -18.28 9.84
N PHE A 100 7.57 -18.40 8.52
CA PHE A 100 8.92 -18.48 7.95
C PHE A 100 9.77 -17.24 8.25
N ALA A 101 9.19 -16.05 8.24
CA ALA A 101 9.90 -14.84 8.64
C ALA A 101 10.28 -14.88 10.13
N ALA A 102 9.37 -15.32 11.01
CA ALA A 102 9.61 -15.41 12.45
C ALA A 102 10.73 -16.39 12.83
N ILE A 103 10.88 -17.48 12.10
CA ILE A 103 11.91 -18.51 12.37
C ILE A 103 13.13 -18.40 11.44
N SER A 104 13.23 -17.33 10.64
CA SER A 104 14.31 -17.20 9.66
C SER A 104 15.70 -17.18 10.32
N PRO A 105 16.62 -18.09 9.92
CA PRO A 105 17.95 -18.16 10.47
C PRO A 105 18.97 -17.28 9.75
N SER A 106 18.59 -16.70 8.61
CA SER A 106 19.50 -15.92 7.75
C SER A 106 18.74 -14.91 6.90
N LEU A 107 19.45 -13.89 6.43
CA LEU A 107 18.88 -12.86 5.56
C LEU A 107 18.21 -13.41 4.29
N PRO A 108 18.78 -14.35 3.51
CA PRO A 108 18.11 -14.88 2.32
C PRO A 108 16.75 -15.52 2.61
N VAL A 109 16.63 -16.25 3.72
CA VAL A 109 15.36 -16.85 4.14
C VAL A 109 14.36 -15.77 4.54
N LEU A 110 14.80 -14.74 5.27
CA LEU A 110 13.96 -13.59 5.60
C LEU A 110 13.50 -12.86 4.35
N LEU A 111 14.40 -12.62 3.38
CA LEU A 111 14.07 -11.95 2.12
C LEU A 111 13.02 -12.70 1.30
N LEU A 112 13.13 -14.02 1.21
CA LEU A 112 12.10 -14.87 0.58
C LEU A 112 10.77 -14.76 1.34
N SER A 113 10.82 -14.81 2.67
CA SER A 113 9.63 -14.73 3.52
C SER A 113 8.90 -13.39 3.35
N VAL A 114 9.59 -12.27 3.38
CA VAL A 114 8.97 -10.94 3.21
C VAL A 114 8.46 -10.71 1.78
N PHE A 115 9.09 -11.30 0.75
CA PHE A 115 8.54 -11.33 -0.59
C PHE A 115 7.20 -12.07 -0.63
N LEU A 116 7.13 -13.27 -0.01
CA LEU A 116 5.90 -14.05 0.08
C LEU A 116 4.82 -13.36 0.93
N ILE A 117 5.21 -12.64 1.98
CA ILE A 117 4.29 -11.76 2.74
C ILE A 117 3.70 -10.70 1.81
N GLY A 118 4.53 -10.03 1.02
CA GLY A 118 4.07 -9.06 0.03
C GLY A 118 3.08 -9.67 -0.96
N VAL A 119 3.40 -10.84 -1.53
CA VAL A 119 2.53 -11.58 -2.45
C VAL A 119 1.17 -11.90 -1.80
N SER A 120 1.18 -12.37 -0.57
CA SER A 120 -0.02 -12.82 0.14
C SER A 120 -0.89 -11.67 0.63
N ALA A 121 -0.31 -10.51 0.92
CA ALA A 121 -1.04 -9.30 1.32
C ALA A 121 -2.03 -8.79 0.24
N ASN A 122 -2.01 -9.38 -0.97
CA ASN A 122 -2.99 -9.12 -2.03
C ASN A 122 -4.45 -9.44 -1.65
N ILE A 123 -4.70 -10.04 -0.48
CA ILE A 123 -6.04 -10.24 0.10
C ILE A 123 -6.85 -8.93 0.07
N THR A 124 -6.23 -7.80 0.40
CA THR A 124 -6.84 -6.47 0.36
C THR A 124 -7.44 -6.16 -1.01
N GLN A 125 -6.74 -6.49 -2.09
CA GLN A 125 -7.18 -6.24 -3.47
C GLN A 125 -8.30 -7.20 -3.91
N GLN A 126 -8.52 -8.28 -3.20
CA GLN A 126 -9.66 -9.18 -3.42
C GLN A 126 -10.88 -8.74 -2.64
N LEU A 127 -10.70 -8.25 -1.41
CA LEU A 127 -11.80 -7.85 -0.53
C LEU A 127 -12.52 -6.58 -1.01
N ILE A 128 -11.80 -5.57 -1.48
CA ILE A 128 -12.37 -4.28 -1.90
C ILE A 128 -13.39 -4.45 -3.06
N PRO A 129 -13.04 -5.07 -4.21
CA PRO A 129 -14.01 -5.26 -5.28
C PRO A 129 -15.07 -6.30 -4.91
N PHE A 130 -14.79 -7.24 -4.00
CA PHE A 130 -15.78 -8.18 -3.52
C PHE A 130 -16.88 -7.47 -2.74
N ALA A 131 -16.53 -6.62 -1.78
CA ALA A 131 -17.50 -5.80 -1.06
C ALA A 131 -18.31 -4.90 -2.01
N ALA A 132 -17.63 -4.26 -2.98
CA ALA A 132 -18.29 -3.41 -3.96
C ALA A 132 -19.30 -4.15 -4.85
N SER A 133 -19.13 -5.45 -5.05
CA SER A 133 -20.07 -6.29 -5.83
C SER A 133 -21.29 -6.75 -5.02
N MET A 134 -21.29 -6.60 -3.69
CA MET A 134 -22.34 -7.05 -2.81
C MET A 134 -23.30 -5.93 -2.35
N VAL A 135 -23.07 -4.70 -2.78
CA VAL A 135 -23.87 -3.54 -2.38
C VAL A 135 -24.52 -2.86 -3.57
N SER A 136 -25.66 -2.20 -3.33
CA SER A 136 -26.32 -1.40 -4.35
C SER A 136 -25.47 -0.20 -4.80
N PRO A 137 -25.68 0.34 -6.01
CA PRO A 137 -24.92 1.49 -6.53
C PRO A 137 -24.90 2.69 -5.58
N GLU A 138 -26.01 2.95 -4.87
CA GLU A 138 -26.16 4.06 -3.92
C GLU A 138 -25.24 3.91 -2.69
N ASN A 139 -25.03 2.68 -2.21
CA ASN A 139 -24.23 2.37 -1.03
C ASN A 139 -22.76 2.08 -1.34
N LYS A 140 -22.42 1.93 -2.63
CA LYS A 140 -21.07 1.56 -3.07
C LYS A 140 -20.00 2.54 -2.61
N GLY A 141 -20.27 3.84 -2.71
CA GLY A 141 -19.36 4.89 -2.27
C GLY A 141 -19.05 4.85 -0.77
N ALA A 142 -20.10 4.71 0.07
CA ALA A 142 -19.94 4.63 1.52
C ALA A 142 -19.18 3.36 1.94
N THR A 143 -19.49 2.22 1.31
CA THR A 143 -18.81 0.95 1.56
C THR A 143 -17.33 1.04 1.22
N LEU A 144 -16.99 1.52 0.03
CA LEU A 144 -15.59 1.69 -0.38
C LEU A 144 -14.86 2.68 0.52
N GLY A 145 -15.51 3.77 0.94
CA GLY A 145 -14.94 4.73 1.88
C GLY A 145 -14.56 4.09 3.22
N THR A 146 -15.44 3.22 3.76
CA THR A 146 -15.17 2.49 5.01
C THR A 146 -13.98 1.54 4.86
N LEU A 147 -13.91 0.78 3.77
CA LEU A 147 -12.80 -0.14 3.50
C LEU A 147 -11.47 0.61 3.31
N MET A 148 -11.49 1.73 2.59
CA MET A 148 -10.29 2.57 2.39
C MET A 148 -9.82 3.23 3.69
N MET A 149 -10.73 3.59 4.59
CA MET A 149 -10.38 4.05 5.92
C MET A 149 -9.65 2.94 6.70
N GLY A 150 -10.16 1.70 6.67
CA GLY A 150 -9.47 0.55 7.27
C GLY A 150 -8.07 0.35 6.69
N LEU A 151 -7.93 0.41 5.37
CA LEU A 151 -6.65 0.32 4.68
C LEU A 151 -5.67 1.39 5.19
N THR A 152 -6.10 2.64 5.23
CA THR A 152 -5.25 3.76 5.66
C THR A 152 -4.83 3.63 7.12
N ILE A 153 -5.77 3.30 8.02
CA ILE A 153 -5.48 3.07 9.44
C ILE A 153 -4.49 1.91 9.58
N GLY A 154 -4.68 0.80 8.86
CA GLY A 154 -3.77 -0.33 8.88
C GLY A 154 -2.35 0.03 8.47
N ILE A 155 -2.19 0.80 7.40
CA ILE A 155 -0.88 1.28 6.93
C ILE A 155 -0.20 2.16 7.98
N LEU A 156 -0.91 3.10 8.57
CA LEU A 156 -0.30 4.10 9.45
C LEU A 156 -0.01 3.54 10.84
N LEU A 157 -0.95 2.80 11.44
CA LEU A 157 -0.76 2.21 12.77
C LEU A 157 0.13 0.97 12.78
N SER A 158 0.36 0.33 11.61
CA SER A 158 1.26 -0.82 11.52
C SER A 158 2.64 -0.53 12.10
N ARG A 159 3.17 0.65 11.82
CA ARG A 159 4.50 1.07 12.28
C ARG A 159 4.55 1.21 13.80
N THR A 160 3.54 1.81 14.41
CA THR A 160 3.46 1.97 15.87
C THR A 160 3.35 0.60 16.54
N LEU A 161 2.49 -0.27 16.02
CA LEU A 161 2.27 -1.60 16.57
C LEU A 161 3.54 -2.47 16.43
N SER A 162 4.17 -2.49 15.26
CA SER A 162 5.38 -3.29 15.05
C SER A 162 6.58 -2.75 15.82
N GLY A 163 6.71 -1.44 15.94
CA GLY A 163 7.76 -0.84 16.77
C GLY A 163 7.64 -1.22 18.23
N PHE A 164 6.41 -1.15 18.79
CA PHE A 164 6.13 -1.56 20.15
C PHE A 164 6.42 -3.06 20.38
N VAL A 165 5.84 -3.93 19.55
CA VAL A 165 6.00 -5.38 19.70
C VAL A 165 7.45 -5.80 19.46
N GLY A 166 8.11 -5.20 18.47
CA GLY A 166 9.50 -5.48 18.13
C GLY A 166 10.47 -5.11 19.25
N GLU A 167 10.26 -3.97 19.91
CA GLU A 167 11.08 -3.53 21.02
C GLU A 167 10.90 -4.39 22.27
N GLN A 168 9.64 -4.71 22.63
CA GLN A 168 9.34 -5.42 23.87
C GLN A 168 9.61 -6.94 23.80
N PHE A 169 9.39 -7.55 22.63
CA PHE A 169 9.39 -9.00 22.46
C PHE A 169 10.34 -9.49 21.36
N GLY A 170 11.15 -8.58 20.77
CA GLY A 170 12.02 -8.86 19.65
C GLY A 170 11.30 -8.85 18.30
N TRP A 171 12.05 -8.57 17.22
CA TRP A 171 11.50 -8.37 15.88
C TRP A 171 10.75 -9.61 15.32
N ARG A 172 11.13 -10.82 15.72
CA ARG A 172 10.44 -12.05 15.32
C ARG A 172 9.01 -12.11 15.80
N SER A 173 8.74 -11.57 16.98
CA SER A 173 7.40 -11.52 17.57
C SER A 173 6.41 -10.69 16.76
N VAL A 174 6.91 -9.72 15.98
CA VAL A 174 6.10 -8.96 15.03
C VAL A 174 5.51 -9.88 13.95
N PHE A 175 6.30 -10.80 13.43
CA PHE A 175 5.84 -11.76 12.43
C PHE A 175 4.96 -12.86 13.03
N VAL A 176 5.20 -13.27 14.28
CA VAL A 176 4.29 -14.17 15.03
C VAL A 176 2.93 -13.51 15.24
N MET A 177 2.91 -12.27 15.70
CA MET A 177 1.68 -11.48 15.82
C MET A 177 0.95 -11.38 14.48
N SER A 178 1.68 -11.09 13.41
CA SER A 178 1.12 -11.00 12.07
C SER A 178 0.53 -12.33 11.60
N ALA A 179 1.20 -13.46 11.84
CA ALA A 179 0.70 -14.80 11.54
C ALA A 179 -0.61 -15.08 12.30
N ALA A 180 -0.66 -14.72 13.58
CA ALA A 180 -1.87 -14.89 14.40
C ALA A 180 -3.03 -14.05 13.86
N LEU A 181 -2.81 -12.76 13.54
CA LEU A 181 -3.83 -11.90 12.95
C LEU A 181 -4.30 -12.44 11.59
N ALA A 182 -3.37 -12.86 10.73
CA ALA A 182 -3.69 -13.45 9.42
C ALA A 182 -4.52 -14.73 9.56
N ALA A 183 -4.21 -15.59 10.53
CA ALA A 183 -4.97 -16.81 10.81
C ALA A 183 -6.39 -16.46 11.31
N ILE A 184 -6.50 -15.58 12.30
CA ILE A 184 -7.80 -15.15 12.85
C ILE A 184 -8.69 -14.57 11.74
N PHE A 185 -8.20 -13.56 11.01
CA PHE A 185 -8.99 -12.93 9.95
C PHE A 185 -9.23 -13.89 8.78
N GLY A 186 -8.27 -14.75 8.45
CA GLY A 186 -8.43 -15.78 7.41
C GLY A 186 -9.56 -16.75 7.73
N VAL A 187 -9.63 -17.24 8.98
CA VAL A 187 -10.73 -18.12 9.46
C VAL A 187 -12.05 -17.36 9.46
N LEU A 188 -12.09 -16.16 10.04
CA LEU A 188 -13.34 -15.35 10.10
C LEU A 188 -13.87 -15.05 8.69
N LEU A 189 -13.00 -14.63 7.76
CA LEU A 189 -13.40 -14.41 6.36
C LEU A 189 -13.87 -15.71 5.70
N ARG A 190 -13.21 -16.84 5.98
CA ARG A 190 -13.62 -18.15 5.44
C ARG A 190 -15.00 -18.59 5.94
N VAL A 191 -15.35 -18.26 7.17
CA VAL A 191 -16.64 -18.61 7.78
C VAL A 191 -17.74 -17.65 7.32
N PHE A 192 -17.51 -16.35 7.41
CA PHE A 192 -18.58 -15.34 7.29
C PHE A 192 -18.75 -14.74 5.87
N LEU A 193 -17.73 -14.82 5.00
CA LEU A 193 -17.92 -14.33 3.63
C LEU A 193 -18.86 -15.25 2.83
N PRO A 194 -19.81 -14.67 2.08
CA PRO A 194 -20.65 -15.45 1.17
C PRO A 194 -19.81 -16.09 0.06
N THR A 195 -20.30 -17.19 -0.47
CA THR A 195 -19.75 -17.80 -1.69
C THR A 195 -20.16 -16.96 -2.89
N ASN A 196 -19.25 -16.78 -3.83
CA ASN A 196 -19.54 -16.13 -5.10
C ASN A 196 -19.14 -17.06 -6.25
N THR A 197 -19.89 -16.97 -7.33
CA THR A 197 -19.52 -17.58 -8.61
C THR A 197 -18.53 -16.67 -9.34
N PRO A 198 -17.53 -17.22 -10.04
CA PRO A 198 -16.64 -16.43 -10.87
C PRO A 198 -17.43 -15.64 -11.93
N HIS A 199 -17.02 -14.41 -12.19
CA HIS A 199 -17.74 -13.51 -13.11
C HIS A 199 -17.29 -13.63 -14.56
N THR A 200 -16.22 -14.39 -14.86
CA THR A 200 -15.68 -14.48 -16.22
C THR A 200 -15.30 -15.90 -16.59
N THR A 201 -15.53 -16.24 -17.83
CA THR A 201 -15.05 -17.46 -18.49
C THR A 201 -13.72 -17.24 -19.21
N LEU A 202 -13.17 -16.01 -19.16
CA LEU A 202 -11.91 -15.70 -19.83
C LEU A 202 -10.76 -16.48 -19.21
N ARG A 203 -9.89 -17.01 -20.07
CA ARG A 203 -8.67 -17.68 -19.65
C ARG A 203 -7.71 -16.68 -18.97
N TYR A 204 -6.96 -17.12 -17.98
CA TYR A 204 -6.07 -16.33 -17.15
C TYR A 204 -5.04 -15.49 -17.94
N PHE A 205 -4.31 -16.08 -18.88
CA PHE A 205 -3.30 -15.36 -19.66
C PHE A 205 -3.87 -14.22 -20.53
N PRO A 206 -5.01 -14.36 -21.21
CA PRO A 206 -5.67 -13.25 -21.88
C PRO A 206 -6.01 -12.08 -20.96
N LEU A 207 -6.38 -12.31 -19.70
CA LEU A 207 -6.63 -11.24 -18.73
C LEU A 207 -5.37 -10.42 -18.43
N ILE A 208 -4.24 -11.07 -18.16
CA ILE A 208 -2.95 -10.39 -17.94
C ILE A 208 -2.55 -9.61 -19.20
N LYS A 209 -2.60 -10.25 -20.37
CA LYS A 209 -2.28 -9.60 -21.66
C LYS A 209 -3.17 -8.38 -21.90
N SER A 210 -4.46 -8.46 -21.59
CA SER A 210 -5.38 -7.34 -21.73
C SER A 210 -5.04 -6.17 -20.79
N SER A 211 -4.62 -6.46 -19.57
CA SER A 211 -4.18 -5.43 -18.62
C SER A 211 -2.91 -4.72 -19.12
N LEU A 212 -1.92 -5.47 -19.58
CA LEU A 212 -0.69 -4.90 -20.16
C LEU A 212 -0.98 -4.12 -21.46
N SER A 213 -1.91 -4.59 -22.30
CA SER A 213 -2.31 -3.87 -23.51
C SER A 213 -2.94 -2.52 -23.22
N LEU A 214 -3.70 -2.38 -22.12
CA LEU A 214 -4.26 -1.11 -21.67
C LEU A 214 -3.16 -0.11 -21.32
N PHE A 215 -2.07 -0.56 -20.68
CA PHE A 215 -0.93 0.30 -20.38
C PHE A 215 -0.26 0.85 -21.65
N ILE A 216 -0.06 -0.02 -22.65
CA ILE A 216 0.54 0.37 -23.94
C ILE A 216 -0.38 1.32 -24.71
N LYS A 217 -1.69 1.03 -24.73
CA LYS A 217 -2.70 1.78 -25.47
C LYS A 217 -2.92 3.19 -24.91
N HIS A 218 -2.94 3.34 -23.58
CA HIS A 218 -3.30 4.61 -22.93
C HIS A 218 -2.06 5.37 -22.42
N LYS A 219 -1.52 6.29 -23.22
CA LYS A 219 -0.40 7.16 -22.83
C LYS A 219 -0.67 7.96 -21.54
N SER A 220 -1.93 8.30 -21.28
CA SER A 220 -2.32 8.96 -20.02
C SER A 220 -2.12 8.04 -18.83
N LEU A 221 -2.47 6.75 -18.94
CA LEU A 221 -2.23 5.75 -17.90
C LEU A 221 -0.73 5.63 -17.58
N GLN A 222 0.13 5.58 -18.61
CA GLN A 222 1.59 5.54 -18.41
C GLN A 222 2.06 6.75 -17.58
N LYS A 223 1.62 7.97 -17.94
CA LYS A 223 2.02 9.20 -17.24
C LYS A 223 1.49 9.22 -15.80
N PHE A 224 0.23 8.86 -15.57
CA PHE A 224 -0.34 8.82 -14.23
C PHE A 224 0.33 7.74 -13.37
N THR A 225 0.66 6.60 -13.95
CA THR A 225 1.39 5.52 -13.28
C THR A 225 2.80 5.95 -12.88
N LEU A 226 3.56 6.56 -13.80
CA LEU A 226 4.90 7.08 -13.52
C LEU A 226 4.86 8.21 -12.49
N THR A 227 3.90 9.13 -12.61
CA THR A 227 3.68 10.15 -11.59
C THR A 227 3.51 9.49 -10.21
N GLY A 228 2.59 8.50 -10.09
CA GLY A 228 2.34 7.77 -8.85
C GLY A 228 3.53 6.99 -8.34
N ALA A 229 4.24 6.30 -9.23
CA ALA A 229 5.42 5.51 -8.90
C ALA A 229 6.53 6.35 -8.26
N PHE A 230 6.83 7.53 -8.81
CA PHE A 230 7.92 8.37 -8.32
C PHE A 230 7.59 9.09 -7.02
N TRP A 231 6.38 9.61 -6.80
CA TRP A 231 6.10 10.17 -5.47
C TRP A 231 6.04 9.07 -4.39
N PHE A 232 5.54 7.87 -4.75
CA PHE A 232 5.53 6.77 -3.79
C PHE A 232 6.92 6.20 -3.54
N ALA A 233 7.82 6.28 -4.53
CA ALA A 233 9.24 6.05 -4.32
C ALA A 233 9.80 7.01 -3.26
N SER A 234 9.57 8.31 -3.40
CA SER A 234 9.99 9.33 -2.42
C SER A 234 9.42 9.06 -1.03
N PHE A 235 8.15 8.68 -0.93
CA PHE A 235 7.52 8.29 0.33
C PHE A 235 8.21 7.08 0.99
N ASN A 236 8.51 6.06 0.19
CA ASN A 236 9.20 4.87 0.70
C ASN A 236 10.69 5.12 1.00
N VAL A 237 11.34 6.08 0.36
CA VAL A 237 12.68 6.56 0.78
C VAL A 237 12.63 6.97 2.25
N LEU A 238 11.68 7.86 2.62
CA LEU A 238 11.53 8.32 4.01
C LEU A 238 11.30 7.14 4.97
N TRP A 239 10.25 6.36 4.72
CA TRP A 239 9.82 5.36 5.68
C TRP A 239 10.74 4.15 5.80
N ALA A 240 11.52 3.83 4.77
CA ALA A 240 12.52 2.76 4.84
C ALA A 240 13.80 3.21 5.58
N THR A 241 14.08 4.51 5.64
CA THR A 241 15.28 5.04 6.28
C THR A 241 15.03 5.64 7.65
N LEU A 242 13.77 6.02 7.96
CA LEU A 242 13.43 6.76 9.16
C LEU A 242 13.89 6.05 10.45
N ALA A 243 13.58 4.74 10.58
CA ALA A 243 13.94 3.99 11.78
C ALA A 243 15.48 3.89 11.95
N ILE A 244 16.20 3.73 10.84
CA ILE A 244 17.67 3.70 10.84
C ILE A 244 18.21 5.08 11.24
N TYR A 245 17.67 6.16 10.67
CA TYR A 245 18.10 7.53 10.96
C TYR A 245 17.89 7.92 12.42
N VAL A 246 16.74 7.58 13.00
CA VAL A 246 16.44 7.98 14.39
C VAL A 246 17.06 7.02 15.42
N SER A 247 17.58 5.85 15.02
CA SER A 247 18.32 4.97 15.91
C SER A 247 19.71 5.49 16.24
N ASP A 248 20.26 6.36 15.40
CA ASP A 248 21.56 6.99 15.59
C ASP A 248 21.47 8.36 16.31
N ALA A 249 22.64 8.90 16.68
CA ALA A 249 22.72 10.24 17.23
C ALA A 249 22.21 11.29 16.22
N PRO A 250 21.51 12.35 16.66
CA PRO A 250 21.31 12.78 18.06
C PRO A 250 20.09 12.15 18.76
N PHE A 251 19.26 11.35 18.08
CA PHE A 251 18.00 10.87 18.61
C PHE A 251 18.16 9.64 19.52
N ASN A 252 18.94 8.65 19.10
CA ASN A 252 19.13 7.38 19.79
C ASN A 252 17.80 6.69 20.17
N TYR A 253 16.83 6.73 19.25
CA TYR A 253 15.51 6.16 19.47
C TYR A 253 15.49 4.66 19.21
N ASN A 254 14.78 3.94 20.07
CA ASN A 254 14.51 2.52 19.89
C ASN A 254 13.36 2.29 18.86
N ALA A 255 13.08 1.02 18.55
CA ALA A 255 12.07 0.67 17.56
C ALA A 255 10.66 1.15 17.95
N GLN A 256 10.33 1.15 19.26
CA GLN A 256 9.05 1.66 19.75
C GLN A 256 8.91 3.16 19.48
N GLN A 257 9.94 3.94 19.79
CA GLN A 257 9.94 5.39 19.55
C GLN A 257 9.92 5.71 18.06
N ALA A 258 10.67 4.97 17.25
CA ALA A 258 10.61 5.07 15.78
C ALA A 258 9.20 4.74 15.24
N GLY A 259 8.53 3.75 15.81
CA GLY A 259 7.17 3.38 15.46
C GLY A 259 6.12 4.47 15.77
N LEU A 260 6.35 5.33 16.76
CA LEU A 260 5.42 6.43 17.11
C LEU A 260 5.27 7.47 15.98
N PHE A 261 6.23 7.57 15.08
CA PHE A 261 6.07 8.41 13.89
C PHE A 261 4.90 7.95 13.01
N GLY A 262 4.48 6.68 13.11
CA GLY A 262 3.25 6.18 12.47
C GLY A 262 1.97 6.88 12.96
N VAL A 263 1.92 7.35 14.21
CA VAL A 263 0.81 8.16 14.73
C VAL A 263 0.81 9.56 14.09
N ILE A 264 2.00 10.14 13.93
CA ILE A 264 2.17 11.46 13.29
C ILE A 264 1.69 11.39 11.82
N ALA A 265 1.97 10.29 11.16
CA ALA A 265 1.55 10.01 9.78
C ALA A 265 0.02 9.99 9.59
N LEU A 266 -0.79 9.91 10.67
CA LEU A 266 -2.26 10.03 10.58
C LEU A 266 -2.71 11.38 9.97
N ALA A 267 -1.84 12.37 9.89
CA ALA A 267 -2.06 13.60 9.10
C ALA A 267 -2.41 13.28 7.63
N GLY A 268 -1.90 12.18 7.08
CA GLY A 268 -2.25 11.68 5.75
C GLY A 268 -3.74 11.36 5.58
N VAL A 269 -4.43 10.89 6.64
CA VAL A 269 -5.89 10.65 6.60
C VAL A 269 -6.63 11.95 6.35
N ILE A 270 -6.20 13.05 6.98
CA ILE A 270 -6.78 14.39 6.80
C ILE A 270 -6.56 14.85 5.35
N GLY A 271 -5.36 14.63 4.81
CA GLY A 271 -5.03 14.91 3.40
C GLY A 271 -5.95 14.18 2.43
N ALA A 272 -6.08 12.87 2.60
CA ALA A 272 -6.95 12.04 1.76
C ALA A 272 -8.42 12.52 1.81
N LYS A 273 -8.95 12.77 3.01
CA LYS A 273 -10.34 13.22 3.21
C LYS A 273 -10.60 14.60 2.57
N SER A 274 -9.66 15.51 2.71
CA SER A 274 -9.80 16.87 2.18
C SER A 274 -9.69 16.95 0.66
N SER A 275 -8.92 16.02 0.06
CA SER A 275 -8.61 16.01 -1.37
C SER A 275 -9.82 15.87 -2.27
N GLY A 276 -10.86 15.13 -1.85
CA GLY A 276 -12.08 14.99 -2.63
C GLY A 276 -12.75 16.36 -2.92
N LYS A 277 -12.77 17.26 -1.93
CA LYS A 277 -13.30 18.61 -2.11
C LYS A 277 -12.39 19.49 -2.97
N TRP A 278 -11.07 19.35 -2.82
CA TRP A 278 -10.08 20.15 -3.55
C TRP A 278 -9.94 19.73 -5.01
N VAL A 279 -10.09 18.44 -5.32
CA VAL A 279 -10.15 17.95 -6.70
C VAL A 279 -11.23 18.66 -7.49
N ASN A 280 -12.42 18.83 -6.90
CA ASN A 280 -13.55 19.53 -7.57
C ASN A 280 -13.29 21.02 -7.78
N LYS A 281 -12.50 21.67 -6.90
CA LYS A 281 -12.20 23.11 -7.00
C LYS A 281 -11.00 23.43 -7.88
N LEU A 282 -9.92 22.67 -7.75
CA LEU A 282 -8.61 22.97 -8.35
C LEU A 282 -8.31 22.08 -9.56
N GLY A 283 -9.04 20.99 -9.72
CA GLY A 283 -8.72 19.92 -10.66
C GLY A 283 -7.60 19.01 -10.18
N SER A 284 -7.68 17.74 -10.59
CA SER A 284 -6.74 16.70 -10.12
C SER A 284 -5.27 16.99 -10.45
N LYS A 285 -4.99 17.56 -11.65
CA LYS A 285 -3.61 17.86 -12.08
C LYS A 285 -2.93 18.90 -11.19
N THR A 286 -3.65 19.98 -10.89
CA THR A 286 -3.17 21.08 -10.04
C THR A 286 -2.99 20.59 -8.61
N LEU A 287 -3.94 19.82 -8.08
CA LEU A 287 -3.84 19.31 -6.72
C LEU A 287 -2.65 18.37 -6.55
N VAL A 288 -2.37 17.50 -7.53
CA VAL A 288 -1.16 16.66 -7.51
C VAL A 288 0.09 17.54 -7.51
N MET A 289 0.16 18.60 -8.31
CA MET A 289 1.33 19.49 -8.34
C MET A 289 1.54 20.20 -7.00
N ILE A 290 0.47 20.70 -6.38
CA ILE A 290 0.52 21.35 -5.06
C ILE A 290 1.00 20.32 -3.99
N ALA A 291 0.47 19.11 -4.03
CA ALA A 291 0.88 18.04 -3.13
C ALA A 291 2.37 17.69 -3.31
N LEU A 292 2.88 17.60 -4.54
CA LEU A 292 4.30 17.36 -4.79
C LEU A 292 5.18 18.50 -4.26
N ALA A 293 4.77 19.75 -4.44
CA ALA A 293 5.48 20.90 -3.86
C ALA A 293 5.49 20.84 -2.34
N LEU A 294 4.35 20.50 -1.72
CA LEU A 294 4.25 20.35 -0.26
C LEU A 294 5.15 19.22 0.26
N ALA A 295 5.21 18.08 -0.43
CA ALA A 295 6.12 16.98 -0.08
C ALA A 295 7.59 17.41 -0.21
N ALA A 296 7.95 18.13 -1.27
CA ALA A 296 9.30 18.68 -1.45
C ALA A 296 9.67 19.64 -0.31
N THR A 297 8.73 20.51 0.10
CA THR A 297 8.90 21.41 1.27
C THR A 297 9.15 20.59 2.54
N GLY A 298 8.38 19.51 2.77
CA GLY A 298 8.58 18.62 3.92
C GLY A 298 9.98 18.02 3.94
N PHE A 299 10.45 17.47 2.83
CA PHE A 299 11.83 16.94 2.73
C PHE A 299 12.89 18.02 2.91
N THR A 300 12.69 19.21 2.34
CA THR A 300 13.62 20.33 2.50
C THR A 300 13.75 20.75 3.96
N ILE A 301 12.63 20.84 4.70
CA ILE A 301 12.64 21.15 6.13
C ILE A 301 13.44 20.10 6.92
N THR A 302 13.19 18.81 6.67
CA THR A 302 13.93 17.73 7.36
C THR A 302 15.42 17.74 7.03
N GLY A 303 15.80 18.20 5.84
CA GLY A 303 17.20 18.30 5.42
C GLY A 303 17.93 19.52 5.99
N LEU A 304 17.30 20.70 5.92
CA LEU A 304 17.91 21.94 6.42
C LEU A 304 18.10 21.93 7.94
N PHE A 305 17.21 21.27 8.68
CA PHE A 305 17.23 21.16 10.13
C PHE A 305 17.42 19.70 10.56
N ALA A 306 18.35 19.00 9.91
CA ALA A 306 18.69 17.61 10.27
C ALA A 306 19.09 17.50 11.74
N GLY A 307 18.67 16.42 12.39
CA GLY A 307 18.89 16.22 13.83
C GLY A 307 17.88 16.94 14.75
N ASN A 308 16.96 17.73 14.20
CA ASN A 308 15.92 18.40 14.99
C ASN A 308 14.60 17.61 14.91
N LEU A 309 14.06 17.21 16.07
CA LEU A 309 12.83 16.43 16.17
C LEU A 309 11.61 17.17 15.62
N VAL A 310 11.51 18.47 15.90
CA VAL A 310 10.36 19.28 15.44
C VAL A 310 10.33 19.36 13.91
N SER A 311 11.50 19.57 13.28
CA SER A 311 11.60 19.59 11.81
C SER A 311 11.22 18.23 11.19
N LEU A 312 11.61 17.14 11.83
CA LEU A 312 11.28 15.79 11.39
C LEU A 312 9.77 15.53 11.49
N ILE A 313 9.14 15.91 12.62
CA ILE A 313 7.69 15.79 12.82
C ILE A 313 6.94 16.62 11.79
N VAL A 314 7.27 17.90 11.62
CA VAL A 314 6.64 18.80 10.65
C VAL A 314 6.82 18.27 9.24
N GLY A 315 8.03 17.83 8.89
CA GLY A 315 8.31 17.23 7.58
C GLY A 315 7.45 16.00 7.30
N ILE A 316 7.34 15.06 8.25
CA ILE A 316 6.51 13.87 8.12
C ILE A 316 5.03 14.25 7.93
N ILE A 317 4.50 15.18 8.72
CA ILE A 317 3.12 15.67 8.58
C ILE A 317 2.88 16.18 7.15
N LEU A 318 3.77 17.02 6.63
CA LEU A 318 3.65 17.60 5.30
C LEU A 318 3.74 16.53 4.20
N ILE A 319 4.69 15.58 4.33
CA ILE A 319 4.91 14.53 3.34
C ILE A 319 3.72 13.58 3.30
N ASP A 320 3.25 13.08 4.46
CA ASP A 320 2.12 12.15 4.49
C ASP A 320 0.82 12.80 4.01
N PHE A 321 0.54 14.02 4.48
CA PHE A 321 -0.60 14.80 4.00
C PHE A 321 -0.56 14.99 2.47
N ALA A 322 0.60 15.33 1.93
CA ALA A 322 0.81 15.53 0.50
C ALA A 322 0.62 14.24 -0.31
N VAL A 323 1.27 13.15 0.11
CA VAL A 323 1.25 11.88 -0.61
C VAL A 323 -0.16 11.29 -0.67
N PHE A 324 -0.88 11.27 0.45
CA PHE A 324 -2.26 10.77 0.44
C PHE A 324 -3.22 11.69 -0.32
N SER A 325 -2.97 13.01 -0.33
CA SER A 325 -3.69 13.95 -1.19
C SER A 325 -3.45 13.70 -2.67
N ALA A 326 -2.19 13.53 -3.06
CA ALA A 326 -1.81 13.21 -4.44
C ALA A 326 -2.41 11.87 -4.90
N GLN A 327 -2.43 10.86 -4.01
CA GLN A 327 -3.00 9.54 -4.30
C GLN A 327 -4.47 9.64 -4.69
N VAL A 328 -5.29 10.31 -3.89
CA VAL A 328 -6.72 10.50 -4.18
C VAL A 328 -6.91 11.26 -5.51
N ALA A 329 -6.19 12.36 -5.70
CA ALA A 329 -6.31 13.19 -6.89
C ALA A 329 -5.89 12.44 -8.16
N ASN A 330 -4.80 11.67 -8.11
CA ASN A 330 -4.33 10.92 -9.26
C ASN A 330 -5.22 9.72 -9.58
N GLN A 331 -5.76 9.06 -8.55
CA GLN A 331 -6.66 7.91 -8.73
C GLN A 331 -7.96 8.32 -9.42
N VAL A 332 -8.48 9.52 -9.18
CA VAL A 332 -9.62 10.07 -9.92
C VAL A 332 -9.32 10.13 -11.43
N ARG A 333 -8.13 10.59 -11.83
CA ARG A 333 -7.70 10.61 -13.24
C ARG A 333 -7.54 9.21 -13.83
N VAL A 334 -6.97 8.29 -13.07
CA VAL A 334 -6.80 6.90 -13.48
C VAL A 334 -8.15 6.24 -13.78
N PHE A 335 -9.13 6.42 -12.91
CA PHE A 335 -10.47 5.85 -13.08
C PHE A 335 -11.28 6.50 -14.22
N SER A 336 -10.94 7.71 -14.64
CA SER A 336 -11.62 8.39 -15.75
C SER A 336 -11.14 7.96 -17.14
N ILE A 337 -10.05 7.16 -17.25
CA ILE A 337 -9.47 6.77 -18.55
C ILE A 337 -10.42 5.87 -19.34
N ASP A 338 -10.93 4.82 -18.71
CA ASP A 338 -11.88 3.89 -19.31
C ASP A 338 -12.79 3.29 -18.21
N PRO A 339 -14.03 3.76 -18.10
CA PRO A 339 -14.98 3.27 -17.11
C PRO A 339 -15.28 1.75 -17.20
N ALA A 340 -15.17 1.16 -18.40
CA ALA A 340 -15.40 -0.27 -18.60
C ALA A 340 -14.22 -1.16 -18.15
N ALA A 341 -13.02 -0.56 -18.00
CA ALA A 341 -11.80 -1.28 -17.65
C ALA A 341 -11.18 -0.82 -16.31
N GLN A 342 -11.92 -0.12 -15.44
CA GLN A 342 -11.41 0.52 -14.22
C GLN A 342 -10.58 -0.42 -13.34
N SER A 343 -11.02 -1.66 -13.11
CA SER A 343 -10.30 -2.62 -12.27
C SER A 343 -8.92 -2.97 -12.84
N ARG A 344 -8.85 -3.22 -14.15
CA ARG A 344 -7.58 -3.56 -14.85
C ARG A 344 -6.64 -2.36 -14.90
N ILE A 345 -7.17 -1.17 -15.17
CA ILE A 345 -6.43 0.09 -15.19
C ILE A 345 -5.86 0.39 -13.80
N ASN A 346 -6.68 0.24 -12.75
CA ASN A 346 -6.20 0.41 -11.38
C ASN A 346 -5.13 -0.62 -10.99
N GLY A 347 -5.27 -1.87 -11.42
CA GLY A 347 -4.26 -2.91 -11.19
C GLY A 347 -2.89 -2.54 -11.78
N ILE A 348 -2.87 -2.06 -13.02
CA ILE A 348 -1.62 -1.59 -13.68
C ILE A 348 -1.07 -0.33 -13.01
N TYR A 349 -1.93 0.62 -12.65
CA TYR A 349 -1.52 1.80 -11.90
C TYR A 349 -0.87 1.42 -10.57
N MET A 350 -1.50 0.55 -9.79
CA MET A 350 -0.97 0.08 -8.51
C MET A 350 0.30 -0.77 -8.67
N LEU A 351 0.42 -1.55 -9.74
CA LEU A 351 1.67 -2.26 -10.06
C LEU A 351 2.84 -1.27 -10.17
N GLY A 352 2.71 -0.22 -10.97
CA GLY A 352 3.75 0.80 -11.09
C GLY A 352 3.99 1.55 -9.77
N TYR A 353 2.94 1.87 -9.04
CA TYR A 353 2.99 2.52 -7.74
C TYR A 353 3.86 1.73 -6.74
N TYR A 354 3.58 0.44 -6.53
CA TYR A 354 4.34 -0.40 -5.59
C TYR A 354 5.73 -0.78 -6.11
N THR A 355 5.93 -0.88 -7.43
CA THR A 355 7.26 -1.00 -8.02
C THR A 355 8.10 0.24 -7.71
N GLY A 356 7.51 1.44 -7.83
CA GLY A 356 8.13 2.68 -7.37
C GLY A 356 8.50 2.64 -5.88
N GLY A 357 7.60 2.15 -5.04
CA GLY A 357 7.86 1.97 -3.60
C GLY A 357 9.05 1.07 -3.31
N ALA A 358 9.16 -0.07 -4.01
CA ALA A 358 10.29 -0.99 -3.89
C ALA A 358 11.63 -0.31 -4.28
N LEU A 359 11.66 0.36 -5.43
CA LEU A 359 12.82 1.11 -5.89
C LEU A 359 13.19 2.25 -4.94
N GLY A 360 12.18 2.95 -4.40
CA GLY A 360 12.36 4.00 -3.40
C GLY A 360 13.01 3.49 -2.12
N SER A 361 12.54 2.37 -1.59
CA SER A 361 13.13 1.75 -0.40
C SER A 361 14.60 1.39 -0.61
N MET A 362 14.95 0.78 -1.74
CA MET A 362 16.34 0.44 -2.07
C MET A 362 17.21 1.69 -2.26
N ALA A 363 16.72 2.66 -3.04
CA ALA A 363 17.47 3.89 -3.31
C ALA A 363 17.66 4.72 -2.04
N GLY A 364 16.64 4.79 -1.18
CA GLY A 364 16.68 5.53 0.09
C GLY A 364 17.74 5.00 1.04
N VAL A 365 17.70 3.70 1.31
CA VAL A 365 18.65 3.10 2.25
C VAL A 365 20.07 3.10 1.69
N LYS A 366 20.24 2.92 0.38
CA LYS A 366 21.57 3.08 -0.26
C LYS A 366 22.07 4.52 -0.17
N ALA A 367 21.20 5.51 -0.37
CA ALA A 367 21.55 6.92 -0.23
C ALA A 367 21.91 7.28 1.22
N PHE A 368 21.20 6.71 2.19
CA PHE A 368 21.51 6.85 3.60
C PHE A 368 22.89 6.27 3.93
N ALA A 369 23.18 5.07 3.47
CA ALA A 369 24.48 4.41 3.70
C ALA A 369 25.67 5.19 3.13
N LEU A 370 25.48 5.93 2.02
CA LEU A 370 26.57 6.69 1.36
C LEU A 370 26.68 8.15 1.86
N TYR A 371 25.55 8.78 2.11
CA TYR A 371 25.47 10.24 2.32
C TYR A 371 24.63 10.61 3.53
N GLN A 372 24.27 9.67 4.39
CA GLN A 372 23.43 9.87 5.56
C GLN A 372 22.10 10.56 5.21
N TRP A 373 21.49 11.30 6.14
CA TRP A 373 20.20 11.95 5.93
C TRP A 373 20.14 12.95 4.75
N PRO A 374 21.18 13.74 4.47
CA PRO A 374 21.21 14.56 3.26
C PRO A 374 21.01 13.76 1.95
N GLY A 375 21.58 12.58 1.85
CA GLY A 375 21.38 11.69 0.69
C GLY A 375 19.92 11.26 0.54
N VAL A 376 19.25 10.94 1.64
CA VAL A 376 17.82 10.60 1.67
C VAL A 376 16.96 11.76 1.13
N VAL A 377 17.25 12.97 1.60
CA VAL A 377 16.52 14.18 1.16
C VAL A 377 16.72 14.45 -0.33
N VAL A 378 17.95 14.38 -0.82
CA VAL A 378 18.26 14.62 -2.23
C VAL A 378 17.55 13.60 -3.12
N VAL A 379 17.65 12.31 -2.83
CA VAL A 379 16.98 11.25 -3.62
C VAL A 379 15.47 11.43 -3.60
N SER A 380 14.88 11.78 -2.45
CA SER A 380 13.45 12.05 -2.32
C SER A 380 13.00 13.21 -3.20
N ILE A 381 13.75 14.32 -3.17
CA ILE A 381 13.45 15.51 -3.99
C ILE A 381 13.60 15.18 -5.49
N VAL A 382 14.62 14.42 -5.88
CA VAL A 382 14.80 13.98 -7.27
C VAL A 382 13.57 13.17 -7.73
N PHE A 383 13.09 12.22 -6.93
CA PHE A 383 11.89 11.47 -7.26
C PHE A 383 10.64 12.36 -7.35
N ILE A 384 10.50 13.36 -6.47
CA ILE A 384 9.39 14.32 -6.54
C ILE A 384 9.46 15.17 -7.82
N ILE A 385 10.65 15.61 -8.22
CA ILE A 385 10.85 16.38 -9.44
C ILE A 385 10.46 15.53 -10.67
N ILE A 386 10.92 14.29 -10.74
CA ILE A 386 10.56 13.36 -11.81
C ILE A 386 9.04 13.15 -11.86
N SER A 387 8.41 12.96 -10.69
CA SER A 387 6.95 12.85 -10.58
C SER A 387 6.25 14.11 -11.10
N ALA A 388 6.74 15.30 -10.74
CA ALA A 388 6.20 16.58 -11.19
C ALA A 388 6.32 16.76 -12.72
N ILE A 389 7.43 16.32 -13.31
CA ILE A 389 7.64 16.34 -14.76
C ILE A 389 6.57 15.48 -15.45
N PHE A 390 6.39 14.21 -15.02
CA PHE A 390 5.35 13.36 -15.60
C PHE A 390 3.95 13.91 -15.40
N ASN A 391 3.66 14.51 -14.23
CA ASN A 391 2.38 15.18 -13.99
C ASN A 391 2.16 16.40 -14.89
N ALA A 392 3.19 17.20 -15.15
CA ALA A 392 3.11 18.38 -16.03
C ALA A 392 2.77 17.99 -17.48
N PHE A 393 3.41 16.95 -18.00
CA PHE A 393 3.17 16.45 -19.35
C PHE A 393 1.92 15.57 -19.48
N ALA A 394 1.25 15.25 -18.39
CA ALA A 394 -0.03 14.55 -18.45
C ALA A 394 -1.12 15.53 -18.94
N LYS A 395 -1.81 15.17 -20.03
CA LYS A 395 -2.98 15.90 -20.49
C LYS A 395 -4.10 15.79 -19.42
N LYS A 396 -4.95 16.83 -19.37
CA LYS A 396 -6.14 16.82 -18.51
C LYS A 396 -7.01 15.62 -18.78
#